data_64099324b3489470dfb06452e2ae8bd8
#
_entry.id   64099324b3489470dfb06452e2ae8bd8
#
_cell.length_a   1.000
_cell.length_b   1.000
_cell.length_c   1.000
_cell.angle_alpha   90.00
_cell.angle_beta   90.00
_cell.angle_gamma   90.00
#
_symmetry.space_group_name_H-M   'P 1'
#
loop_
_entity.id
_entity.type
_entity.pdbx_description
1 polymer ?
#
loop_
_entity_poly.entity_id
_entity_poly.type
_entity_poly.pdbx_seq_one_letter_code
_entity_poly.pdbx_strand_id
1 'polypeptide(L)'
;VLEYASFREVRHSILRAISDRLREPDNPWQGHHFDFTGAVFDGGDLRELDVDSGHLNFNEAHFNNGEVDFRYSRLGTATVSFRQARFNGGTVNFRHVHFAGRRDQEGWKENPLTARLRGTHADFARARFDGARVLFHDTHFGETSASFFAVEFVSGSVEFSNDRGEEACGTPPFGLWESVAEGNPGVAVLPGAWSRPDGGGRSPEYSAGSTARPEDPPFG
;
A
#
# COMPACT_ATOMS: atom_id res chain seq x y z
N VAL A 1 -0.51 -21.19 26.53
CA VAL A 1 0.82 -20.76 25.99
C VAL A 1 1.27 -21.66 24.84
N LEU A 2 1.16 -22.98 24.94
CA LEU A 2 1.56 -23.94 23.89
C LEU A 2 0.67 -23.86 22.63
N GLU A 3 -0.63 -23.69 22.76
CA GLU A 3 -1.55 -23.54 21.60
C GLU A 3 -1.24 -22.29 20.77
N TYR A 4 -0.92 -21.18 21.42
CA TYR A 4 -0.61 -19.93 20.72
C TYR A 4 0.68 -20.03 19.89
N ALA A 5 1.69 -20.70 20.41
CA ALA A 5 2.94 -20.98 19.69
C ALA A 5 2.68 -21.87 18.47
N SER A 6 1.83 -22.89 18.60
CA SER A 6 1.46 -23.78 17.51
C SER A 6 0.74 -23.06 16.36
N PHE A 7 -0.21 -22.17 16.66
CA PHE A 7 -0.91 -21.39 15.63
C PHE A 7 0.02 -20.39 14.92
N ARG A 8 0.98 -19.80 15.62
CA ARG A 8 1.99 -18.95 15.04
C ARG A 8 2.85 -19.70 14.01
N GLU A 9 3.35 -20.88 14.39
CA GLU A 9 4.16 -21.71 13.49
C GLU A 9 3.38 -22.13 12.24
N VAL A 10 2.10 -22.44 12.37
CA VAL A 10 1.24 -22.76 11.21
C VAL A 10 1.09 -21.55 10.29
N ARG A 11 0.80 -20.36 10.82
CA ARG A 11 0.70 -19.15 10.01
C ARG A 11 2.00 -18.85 9.26
N HIS A 12 3.14 -18.93 9.97
CA HIS A 12 4.45 -18.69 9.35
C HIS A 12 4.79 -19.75 8.29
N SER A 13 4.37 -21.01 8.49
CA SER A 13 4.57 -22.06 7.49
C SER A 13 3.73 -21.83 6.24
N ILE A 14 2.49 -21.36 6.39
CA ILE A 14 1.63 -20.99 5.26
C ILE A 14 2.24 -19.81 4.49
N LEU A 15 2.65 -18.74 5.18
CA LEU A 15 3.28 -17.59 4.56
C LEU A 15 4.55 -17.98 3.81
N ARG A 16 5.39 -18.82 4.41
CA ARG A 16 6.60 -19.34 3.76
C ARG A 16 6.27 -20.12 2.49
N ALA A 17 5.29 -21.02 2.54
CA ALA A 17 4.89 -21.78 1.35
C ALA A 17 4.40 -20.89 0.21
N ILE A 18 3.65 -19.83 0.52
CA ILE A 18 3.19 -18.84 -0.46
C ILE A 18 4.39 -18.05 -1.00
N SER A 19 5.27 -17.55 -0.13
CA SER A 19 6.44 -16.76 -0.51
C SER A 19 7.39 -17.55 -1.40
N ASP A 20 7.70 -18.80 -1.04
CA ASP A 20 8.59 -19.65 -1.80
C ASP A 20 8.08 -19.84 -3.24
N ARG A 21 6.77 -19.95 -3.41
CA ARG A 21 6.15 -20.05 -4.73
C ARG A 21 6.17 -18.73 -5.49
N LEU A 22 5.91 -17.62 -4.85
CA LEU A 22 5.88 -16.31 -5.50
C LEU A 22 7.26 -15.72 -5.78
N ARG A 23 8.34 -16.31 -5.27
CA ARG A 23 9.73 -15.97 -5.65
C ARG A 23 10.14 -16.57 -7.01
N GLU A 24 9.46 -17.59 -7.47
CA GLU A 24 9.74 -18.26 -8.75
C GLU A 24 8.98 -17.54 -9.88
N PRO A 25 9.65 -16.86 -10.84
CA PRO A 25 8.97 -16.01 -11.83
C PRO A 25 8.03 -16.78 -12.76
N ASP A 26 8.34 -18.02 -13.08
CA ASP A 26 7.52 -18.89 -13.99
C ASP A 26 6.51 -19.76 -13.22
N ASN A 27 6.21 -19.43 -12.00
CA ASN A 27 5.35 -20.22 -11.14
C ASN A 27 3.87 -20.14 -11.56
N PRO A 28 3.11 -21.25 -11.55
CA PRO A 28 1.69 -21.25 -11.87
C PRO A 28 0.81 -20.44 -10.87
N TRP A 29 1.38 -19.98 -9.75
CA TRP A 29 0.67 -19.13 -8.80
C TRP A 29 0.70 -17.64 -9.18
N GLN A 30 1.46 -17.26 -10.21
CA GLN A 30 1.39 -15.93 -10.79
C GLN A 30 -0.04 -15.64 -11.31
N GLY A 31 -0.50 -14.41 -11.11
CA GLY A 31 -1.86 -14.00 -11.49
C GLY A 31 -2.99 -14.44 -10.54
N HIS A 32 -2.66 -15.23 -9.51
CA HIS A 32 -3.65 -15.64 -8.51
C HIS A 32 -3.94 -14.52 -7.50
N HIS A 33 -5.05 -14.70 -6.78
CA HIS A 33 -5.47 -13.80 -5.71
C HIS A 33 -5.20 -14.43 -4.36
N PHE A 34 -4.40 -13.76 -3.54
CA PHE A 34 -4.11 -14.15 -2.17
C PHE A 34 -4.86 -13.22 -1.23
N ASP A 35 -5.81 -13.76 -0.50
CA ASP A 35 -6.67 -12.99 0.39
C ASP A 35 -6.28 -13.21 1.86
N PHE A 36 -5.74 -12.15 2.46
CA PHE A 36 -5.37 -12.06 3.86
C PHE A 36 -6.25 -11.04 4.61
N THR A 37 -7.47 -10.79 4.11
CA THR A 37 -8.38 -9.82 4.73
C THR A 37 -8.61 -10.15 6.19
N GLY A 38 -8.39 -9.17 7.08
CA GLY A 38 -8.54 -9.32 8.53
C GLY A 38 -7.52 -10.24 9.21
N ALA A 39 -6.55 -10.78 8.48
CA ALA A 39 -5.54 -11.67 9.05
C ALA A 39 -4.66 -10.95 10.08
N VAL A 40 -4.21 -11.68 11.10
CA VAL A 40 -3.29 -11.18 12.13
C VAL A 40 -1.87 -11.63 11.80
N PHE A 41 -0.98 -10.65 11.61
CA PHE A 41 0.44 -10.86 11.39
C PHE A 41 1.23 -10.57 12.68
N ASP A 42 1.98 -11.56 13.12
CA ASP A 42 2.92 -11.51 14.24
C ASP A 42 4.35 -11.83 13.80
N GLY A 43 4.65 -11.50 12.56
CA GLY A 43 5.86 -11.73 11.78
C GLY A 43 5.55 -12.48 10.49
N GLY A 44 6.51 -12.53 9.59
CA GLY A 44 6.41 -13.26 8.32
C GLY A 44 7.50 -12.86 7.32
N ASP A 45 8.01 -13.84 6.58
CA ASP A 45 8.99 -13.64 5.51
C ASP A 45 8.28 -13.60 4.16
N LEU A 46 8.13 -12.39 3.64
CA LEU A 46 7.57 -12.08 2.33
C LEU A 46 8.62 -11.35 1.45
N ARG A 47 9.91 -11.62 1.69
CA ARG A 47 11.00 -11.02 0.93
C ARG A 47 11.08 -11.59 -0.49
N GLU A 48 11.61 -10.76 -1.36
CA GLU A 48 11.99 -11.18 -2.72
C GLU A 48 10.82 -11.75 -3.52
N LEU A 49 9.58 -11.34 -3.20
CA LEU A 49 8.43 -11.72 -4.01
C LEU A 49 8.59 -11.13 -5.42
N ASP A 50 8.37 -11.96 -6.42
CA ASP A 50 8.29 -11.52 -7.82
C ASP A 50 6.88 -11.77 -8.34
N VAL A 51 6.02 -10.73 -8.25
CA VAL A 51 4.59 -10.85 -8.56
C VAL A 51 4.26 -9.92 -9.72
N ASP A 52 4.18 -10.48 -10.91
CA ASP A 52 3.90 -9.71 -12.12
C ASP A 52 2.41 -9.41 -12.32
N SER A 53 1.51 -10.20 -11.70
CA SER A 53 0.06 -10.02 -11.87
C SER A 53 -0.71 -10.64 -10.69
N GLY A 54 -2.02 -10.37 -10.62
CA GLY A 54 -2.88 -10.87 -9.54
C GLY A 54 -3.07 -9.86 -8.42
N HIS A 55 -3.52 -10.34 -7.26
CA HIS A 55 -3.82 -9.48 -6.10
C HIS A 55 -3.26 -10.07 -4.81
N LEU A 56 -2.60 -9.22 -4.03
CA LEU A 56 -2.27 -9.49 -2.62
C LEU A 56 -3.15 -8.59 -1.75
N ASN A 57 -4.14 -9.18 -1.10
CA ASN A 57 -5.13 -8.45 -0.34
C ASN A 57 -4.88 -8.56 1.17
N PHE A 58 -4.40 -7.48 1.79
CA PHE A 58 -4.19 -7.32 3.22
C PHE A 58 -5.20 -6.32 3.83
N ASN A 59 -6.38 -6.19 3.23
CA ASN A 59 -7.40 -5.26 3.75
C ASN A 59 -7.79 -5.63 5.17
N GLU A 60 -7.91 -4.62 6.03
CA GLU A 60 -8.26 -4.82 7.45
C GLU A 60 -7.29 -5.72 8.23
N ALA A 61 -6.16 -6.12 7.65
CA ALA A 61 -5.17 -6.94 8.33
C ALA A 61 -4.55 -6.21 9.53
N HIS A 62 -4.16 -6.97 10.54
CA HIS A 62 -3.56 -6.47 11.77
C HIS A 62 -2.10 -6.86 11.85
N PHE A 63 -1.19 -5.90 11.78
CA PHE A 63 0.24 -6.07 12.01
C PHE A 63 0.54 -5.67 13.46
N ASN A 64 0.64 -6.67 14.34
CA ASN A 64 0.67 -6.40 15.77
C ASN A 64 2.07 -6.47 16.37
N ASN A 65 2.87 -7.46 16.00
CA ASN A 65 4.18 -7.72 16.59
C ASN A 65 5.10 -8.40 15.57
N GLY A 66 6.38 -8.55 15.94
CA GLY A 66 7.36 -9.22 15.11
C GLY A 66 7.78 -8.37 13.91
N GLU A 67 8.43 -9.00 12.94
CA GLU A 67 8.79 -8.37 11.67
C GLU A 67 8.07 -9.06 10.52
N VAL A 68 7.31 -8.28 9.75
CA VAL A 68 6.76 -8.70 8.45
C VAL A 68 7.63 -8.05 7.38
N ASP A 69 8.30 -8.88 6.61
CA ASP A 69 9.40 -8.45 5.75
C ASP A 69 9.05 -8.63 4.27
N PHE A 70 8.90 -7.52 3.55
CA PHE A 70 8.64 -7.46 2.11
C PHE A 70 9.86 -7.02 1.30
N ARG A 71 11.05 -6.90 1.93
CA ARG A 71 12.24 -6.37 1.26
C ARG A 71 12.54 -7.03 -0.08
N TYR A 72 13.04 -6.20 -1.00
CA TYR A 72 13.49 -6.62 -2.33
C TYR A 72 12.39 -7.25 -3.21
N SER A 73 11.12 -7.06 -2.86
CA SER A 73 10.01 -7.55 -3.67
C SER A 73 9.78 -6.66 -4.88
N ARG A 74 9.46 -7.30 -6.00
CA ARG A 74 9.01 -6.66 -7.24
C ARG A 74 7.54 -6.99 -7.45
N LEU A 75 6.72 -5.96 -7.38
CA LEU A 75 5.26 -6.06 -7.49
C LEU A 75 4.83 -5.38 -8.81
N GLY A 76 5.07 -6.07 -9.92
CA GLY A 76 4.96 -5.57 -11.29
C GLY A 76 3.60 -4.94 -11.62
N THR A 77 2.68 -5.71 -12.20
CA THR A 77 1.30 -5.25 -12.43
C THR A 77 0.32 -5.76 -11.36
N ALA A 78 0.83 -6.43 -10.32
CA ALA A 78 0.02 -6.90 -9.21
C ALA A 78 -0.57 -5.72 -8.41
N THR A 79 -1.78 -5.90 -7.92
CA THR A 79 -2.37 -4.97 -6.95
C THR A 79 -2.12 -5.47 -5.54
N VAL A 80 -1.54 -4.62 -4.70
CA VAL A 80 -1.35 -4.91 -3.27
C VAL A 80 -2.19 -3.94 -2.46
N SER A 81 -3.11 -4.45 -1.66
CA SER A 81 -4.03 -3.60 -0.92
C SER A 81 -3.88 -3.80 0.58
N PHE A 82 -3.69 -2.69 1.30
CA PHE A 82 -3.65 -2.57 2.75
C PHE A 82 -4.76 -1.63 3.25
N ARG A 83 -5.87 -1.55 2.52
CA ARG A 83 -6.98 -0.64 2.91
C ARG A 83 -7.48 -0.99 4.30
N GLN A 84 -7.63 0.03 5.15
CA GLN A 84 -8.08 -0.13 6.54
C GLN A 84 -7.20 -1.09 7.37
N ALA A 85 -6.01 -1.45 6.90
CA ALA A 85 -5.07 -2.24 7.67
C ALA A 85 -4.60 -1.47 8.92
N ARG A 86 -4.26 -2.20 9.97
CA ARG A 86 -3.82 -1.65 11.25
C ARG A 86 -2.40 -2.09 11.55
N PHE A 87 -1.51 -1.11 11.63
CA PHE A 87 -0.11 -1.30 11.97
C PHE A 87 0.07 -0.93 13.45
N ASN A 88 -0.24 -1.89 14.35
CA ASN A 88 -0.36 -1.64 15.79
C ASN A 88 0.96 -1.87 16.54
N GLY A 89 1.97 -2.47 15.91
CA GLY A 89 3.26 -2.74 16.56
C GLY A 89 4.18 -3.59 15.70
N GLY A 90 5.40 -3.84 16.20
CA GLY A 90 6.43 -4.56 15.46
C GLY A 90 7.02 -3.73 14.32
N THR A 91 7.60 -4.41 13.34
CA THR A 91 8.19 -3.79 12.16
C THR A 91 7.56 -4.34 10.89
N VAL A 92 7.17 -3.45 9.96
CA VAL A 92 6.80 -3.85 8.60
C VAL A 92 7.79 -3.22 7.63
N ASN A 93 8.49 -4.04 6.88
CA ASN A 93 9.67 -3.64 6.14
C ASN A 93 9.45 -3.72 4.62
N PHE A 94 9.25 -2.56 3.99
CA PHE A 94 9.10 -2.40 2.54
C PHE A 94 10.37 -1.86 1.86
N ARG A 95 11.54 -1.95 2.50
CA ARG A 95 12.78 -1.43 1.91
C ARG A 95 13.09 -2.13 0.59
N HIS A 96 13.55 -1.34 -0.39
CA HIS A 96 13.86 -1.81 -1.73
C HIS A 96 12.70 -2.52 -2.47
N VAL A 97 11.45 -2.25 -2.08
CA VAL A 97 10.29 -2.73 -2.81
C VAL A 97 10.05 -1.87 -4.03
N HIS A 98 9.79 -2.50 -5.16
CA HIS A 98 9.36 -1.83 -6.38
C HIS A 98 7.85 -1.99 -6.55
N PHE A 99 7.11 -0.94 -6.28
CA PHE A 99 5.73 -0.80 -6.71
C PHE A 99 5.74 -0.23 -8.13
N ALA A 100 5.91 -1.09 -9.14
CA ALA A 100 5.94 -0.66 -10.52
C ALA A 100 4.53 -0.48 -11.05
N GLY A 101 4.19 0.75 -11.43
CA GLY A 101 3.03 1.01 -12.29
C GLY A 101 3.17 0.26 -13.61
N ARG A 102 2.06 -0.08 -14.22
CA ARG A 102 2.03 -0.68 -15.56
C ARG A 102 2.78 0.24 -16.52
N ARG A 103 3.93 -0.18 -17.05
CA ARG A 103 4.49 0.44 -18.22
C ARG A 103 3.52 0.19 -19.36
N ASP A 104 3.03 1.27 -19.97
CA ASP A 104 2.08 1.24 -21.06
C ASP A 104 2.41 0.17 -22.09
N GLN A 105 1.53 -0.79 -22.24
CA GLN A 105 1.43 -1.46 -23.52
C GLN A 105 0.85 -0.42 -24.48
N GLU A 106 1.61 -0.07 -25.49
CA GLU A 106 1.21 0.83 -26.58
C GLU A 106 -0.20 0.48 -27.06
N GLY A 107 -1.14 1.41 -26.89
CA GLY A 107 -2.46 1.33 -27.52
C GLY A 107 -3.68 1.63 -26.66
N TRP A 108 -3.59 1.83 -25.37
CA TRP A 108 -4.75 2.19 -24.54
C TRP A 108 -4.90 3.71 -24.44
N LYS A 109 -5.82 4.27 -25.23
CA LYS A 109 -6.34 5.63 -25.02
C LYS A 109 -7.24 5.63 -23.80
N GLU A 110 -6.69 5.74 -22.61
CA GLU A 110 -7.46 5.77 -21.37
C GLU A 110 -8.03 7.17 -21.12
N ASN A 111 -9.30 7.19 -20.68
CA ASN A 111 -9.90 8.38 -20.10
C ASN A 111 -9.12 8.74 -18.80
N PRO A 112 -8.55 9.96 -18.67
CA PRO A 112 -7.74 10.37 -17.53
C PRO A 112 -8.43 10.21 -16.16
N LEU A 113 -9.77 10.17 -16.12
CA LEU A 113 -10.55 9.99 -14.89
C LEU A 113 -10.62 8.52 -14.43
N THR A 114 -10.57 7.57 -15.37
CA THR A 114 -10.58 6.14 -15.03
C THR A 114 -9.17 5.59 -14.78
N ALA A 115 -8.14 6.21 -15.36
CA ALA A 115 -6.74 5.89 -15.10
C ALA A 115 -6.37 6.10 -13.62
N ARG A 116 -6.87 7.17 -12.99
CA ARG A 116 -6.65 7.47 -11.57
C ARG A 116 -7.23 6.42 -10.60
N LEU A 117 -8.19 5.61 -11.01
CA LEU A 117 -8.84 4.60 -10.17
C LEU A 117 -8.36 3.17 -10.44
N ARG A 118 -7.65 2.92 -11.53
CA ARG A 118 -7.23 1.58 -11.96
C ARG A 118 -5.73 1.29 -11.79
N GLY A 119 -4.95 2.25 -11.31
CA GLY A 119 -3.50 2.16 -11.32
C GLY A 119 -2.82 2.11 -9.95
N THR A 120 -3.55 2.04 -8.85
CA THR A 120 -2.93 1.96 -7.53
C THR A 120 -2.46 0.53 -7.26
N HIS A 121 -1.17 0.28 -7.45
CA HIS A 121 -0.57 -1.03 -7.19
C HIS A 121 -0.37 -1.28 -5.70
N ALA A 122 -0.25 -0.21 -4.89
CA ALA A 122 -0.18 -0.28 -3.43
C ALA A 122 -1.21 0.66 -2.80
N ASP A 123 -2.28 0.12 -2.23
CA ASP A 123 -3.37 0.90 -1.66
C ASP A 123 -3.38 0.82 -0.12
N PHE A 124 -2.93 1.89 0.54
CA PHE A 124 -2.96 2.06 1.98
C PHE A 124 -4.13 2.95 2.44
N ALA A 125 -5.12 3.20 1.59
CA ALA A 125 -6.21 4.11 1.93
C ALA A 125 -6.90 3.70 3.25
N ARG A 126 -7.05 4.69 4.17
CA ARG A 126 -7.63 4.50 5.49
C ARG A 126 -6.88 3.51 6.39
N ALA A 127 -5.63 3.19 6.08
CA ALA A 127 -4.79 2.43 7.00
C ALA A 127 -4.46 3.27 8.23
N ARG A 128 -4.26 2.59 9.36
CA ARG A 128 -3.92 3.23 10.64
C ARG A 128 -2.54 2.76 11.11
N PHE A 129 -1.62 3.70 11.27
CA PHE A 129 -0.29 3.47 11.82
C PHE A 129 -0.28 3.90 13.29
N ASP A 130 -0.27 2.90 14.20
CA ASP A 130 -0.41 3.12 15.64
C ASP A 130 0.54 2.19 16.42
N GLY A 131 1.77 2.63 16.59
CA GLY A 131 2.81 1.93 17.36
C GLY A 131 3.78 1.08 16.53
N ALA A 132 3.51 0.81 15.25
CA ALA A 132 4.43 0.06 14.41
C ALA A 132 5.58 0.94 13.88
N ARG A 133 6.68 0.29 13.53
CA ARG A 133 7.74 0.85 12.70
C ARG A 133 7.59 0.36 11.26
N VAL A 134 7.29 1.25 10.32
CA VAL A 134 7.09 0.91 8.91
C VAL A 134 8.15 1.59 8.06
N LEU A 135 8.88 0.81 7.28
CA LEU A 135 10.09 1.24 6.58
C LEU A 135 9.88 1.19 5.07
N PHE A 136 10.00 2.36 4.43
CA PHE A 136 9.92 2.55 2.98
C PHE A 136 11.24 3.08 2.39
N HIS A 137 12.37 2.94 3.09
CA HIS A 137 13.68 3.38 2.55
C HIS A 137 13.98 2.65 1.25
N ASP A 138 14.51 3.36 0.25
CA ASP A 138 14.82 2.84 -1.08
C ASP A 138 13.63 2.15 -1.78
N THR A 139 12.40 2.40 -1.31
CA THR A 139 11.20 1.95 -1.99
C THR A 139 10.96 2.80 -3.22
N HIS A 140 10.69 2.17 -4.36
CA HIS A 140 10.35 2.86 -5.59
C HIS A 140 8.83 2.92 -5.76
N PHE A 141 8.28 4.14 -5.70
CA PHE A 141 6.89 4.43 -6.04
C PHE A 141 6.83 4.91 -7.50
N GLY A 142 6.21 4.15 -8.39
CA GLY A 142 5.97 4.58 -9.77
C GLY A 142 4.99 5.77 -9.85
N GLU A 143 4.78 6.32 -11.04
CA GLU A 143 4.04 7.59 -11.25
C GLU A 143 2.58 7.58 -10.75
N THR A 144 1.95 6.41 -10.57
CA THR A 144 0.55 6.28 -10.11
C THR A 144 0.36 5.12 -9.16
N SER A 145 1.41 4.69 -8.45
CA SER A 145 1.47 3.34 -7.90
C SER A 145 1.03 3.20 -6.46
N ALA A 146 0.87 4.28 -5.69
CA ALA A 146 0.52 4.17 -4.28
C ALA A 146 -0.52 5.21 -3.84
N SER A 147 -1.42 4.79 -2.93
CA SER A 147 -2.39 5.65 -2.28
C SER A 147 -2.24 5.61 -0.77
N PHE A 148 -2.14 6.79 -0.17
CA PHE A 148 -2.20 7.03 1.28
C PHE A 148 -3.40 7.92 1.64
N PHE A 149 -4.48 7.83 0.85
CA PHE A 149 -5.67 8.63 1.06
C PHE A 149 -6.33 8.33 2.42
N ALA A 150 -6.54 9.37 3.24
CA ALA A 150 -7.16 9.29 4.56
C ALA A 150 -6.45 8.30 5.51
N VAL A 151 -5.13 8.18 5.41
CA VAL A 151 -4.31 7.41 6.33
C VAL A 151 -4.23 8.13 7.67
N GLU A 152 -4.29 7.37 8.76
CA GLU A 152 -4.12 7.88 10.12
C GLU A 152 -2.70 7.61 10.64
N PHE A 153 -1.88 8.65 10.80
CA PHE A 153 -0.58 8.59 11.46
C PHE A 153 -0.75 8.92 12.94
N VAL A 154 -0.88 7.90 13.79
CA VAL A 154 -1.23 8.05 15.22
C VAL A 154 0.00 8.00 16.10
N SER A 155 0.81 6.95 15.98
CA SER A 155 2.04 6.74 16.75
C SER A 155 2.98 5.74 16.06
N GLY A 156 4.19 5.56 16.61
CA GLY A 156 5.22 4.73 15.99
C GLY A 156 6.07 5.53 15.02
N SER A 157 6.57 4.91 13.95
CA SER A 157 7.28 5.62 12.89
C SER A 157 6.98 5.03 11.50
N VAL A 158 6.79 5.91 10.53
CA VAL A 158 6.64 5.58 9.11
C VAL A 158 7.74 6.30 8.34
N GLU A 159 8.76 5.57 7.96
CA GLU A 159 10.01 6.12 7.49
C GLU A 159 10.15 5.93 5.97
N PHE A 160 10.02 7.01 5.22
CA PHE A 160 10.31 7.07 3.78
C PHE A 160 11.77 7.50 3.52
N SER A 161 12.45 8.02 4.54
CA SER A 161 13.87 8.37 4.52
C SER A 161 14.52 8.13 5.88
N ASN A 162 15.84 8.05 5.92
CA ASN A 162 16.62 7.94 7.14
C ASN A 162 17.87 8.84 7.14
N ASP A 163 18.56 8.89 8.28
CA ASP A 163 19.77 9.70 8.48
C ASP A 163 20.99 9.25 7.64
N ARG A 164 20.88 8.10 6.96
CA ARG A 164 21.94 7.58 6.09
C ARG A 164 21.78 8.01 4.64
N GLY A 165 20.71 8.77 4.33
CA GLY A 165 20.38 9.19 2.99
C GLY A 165 19.73 8.10 2.14
N GLU A 166 19.23 7.02 2.76
CA GLU A 166 18.37 6.05 2.09
C GLU A 166 16.98 6.65 2.03
N GLU A 167 16.49 6.97 0.82
CA GLU A 167 15.23 7.66 0.61
C GLU A 167 14.33 6.89 -0.37
N ALA A 168 13.03 6.85 -0.07
CA ALA A 168 12.05 6.42 -1.07
C ALA A 168 12.09 7.34 -2.28
N CYS A 169 11.89 6.79 -3.46
CA CYS A 169 11.97 7.52 -4.71
C CYS A 169 10.71 7.35 -5.58
N GLY A 170 10.63 8.16 -6.64
CA GLY A 170 9.46 8.22 -7.50
C GLY A 170 8.48 9.30 -7.07
N THR A 171 7.22 9.16 -7.50
CA THR A 171 6.18 10.14 -7.18
C THR A 171 5.66 9.93 -5.76
N PRO A 172 5.52 10.98 -4.93
CA PRO A 172 4.89 10.86 -3.62
C PRO A 172 3.52 10.20 -3.72
N PRO A 173 3.18 9.26 -2.84
CA PRO A 173 1.87 8.60 -2.85
C PRO A 173 0.70 9.59 -2.77
N PHE A 174 -0.37 9.29 -3.49
CA PHE A 174 -1.58 10.11 -3.47
C PHE A 174 -2.17 10.20 -2.06
N GLY A 175 -2.56 11.39 -1.62
CA GLY A 175 -3.16 11.65 -0.31
C GLY A 175 -2.16 11.66 0.87
N LEU A 176 -0.86 11.45 0.61
CA LEU A 176 0.15 11.41 1.66
C LEU A 176 0.25 12.74 2.41
N TRP A 177 0.29 13.86 1.68
CA TRP A 177 0.47 15.19 2.28
C TRP A 177 -0.68 15.61 3.18
N GLU A 178 -1.91 15.31 2.78
CA GLU A 178 -3.11 15.55 3.56
C GLU A 178 -3.08 14.72 4.84
N SER A 179 -2.79 13.42 4.71
CA SER A 179 -2.72 12.51 5.85
C SER A 179 -1.60 12.85 6.83
N VAL A 180 -0.44 13.32 6.35
CA VAL A 180 0.66 13.80 7.22
C VAL A 180 0.27 15.10 7.93
N ALA A 181 -0.46 16.01 7.26
CA ALA A 181 -0.90 17.27 7.85
C ALA A 181 -1.97 17.06 8.93
N GLU A 182 -2.80 16.03 8.81
CA GLU A 182 -3.86 15.68 9.76
C GLU A 182 -3.38 14.76 10.88
N GLY A 183 -2.26 14.05 10.66
CA GLY A 183 -1.68 13.08 11.61
C GLY A 183 -0.82 13.71 12.70
N ASN A 184 -0.25 12.87 13.56
CA ASN A 184 0.67 13.33 14.60
C ASN A 184 2.02 13.76 14.01
N PRO A 185 2.53 14.94 14.36
CA PRO A 185 3.83 15.40 13.90
C PRO A 185 4.96 14.41 14.24
N GLY A 186 5.84 14.14 13.28
CA GLY A 186 7.01 13.30 13.49
C GLY A 186 6.78 11.78 13.36
N VAL A 187 5.54 11.33 13.18
CA VAL A 187 5.28 9.92 12.89
C VAL A 187 5.75 9.55 11.49
N ALA A 188 5.51 10.41 10.49
CA ALA A 188 5.99 10.22 9.13
C ALA A 188 7.31 11.00 8.88
N VAL A 189 8.35 10.29 8.43
CA VAL A 189 9.65 10.86 8.02
C VAL A 189 9.73 10.80 6.50
N LEU A 190 9.71 11.97 5.86
CA LEU A 190 9.62 12.09 4.40
C LEU A 190 10.96 12.39 3.75
N PRO A 191 11.19 11.96 2.49
CA PRO A 191 12.37 12.34 1.71
C PRO A 191 12.47 13.85 1.53
N GLY A 192 13.70 14.37 1.59
CA GLY A 192 13.95 15.78 1.30
C GLY A 192 13.59 16.20 -0.14
N ALA A 193 13.68 15.25 -1.06
CA ALA A 193 13.31 15.47 -2.47
C ALA A 193 11.79 15.56 -2.70
N TRP A 194 10.98 15.08 -1.78
CA TRP A 194 9.53 15.20 -1.87
C TRP A 194 9.10 16.56 -1.32
N SER A 195 9.00 17.53 -2.19
CA SER A 195 8.45 18.85 -1.83
C SER A 195 6.93 18.77 -1.75
N ARG A 196 6.36 19.41 -0.71
CA ARG A 196 4.92 19.65 -0.69
C ARG A 196 4.58 20.52 -1.91
N PRO A 197 3.53 20.20 -2.68
CA PRO A 197 3.09 21.09 -3.74
C PRO A 197 2.84 22.49 -3.15
N ASP A 198 3.66 23.46 -3.55
CA ASP A 198 3.56 24.82 -3.04
C ASP A 198 2.18 25.41 -3.32
N GLY A 199 1.57 25.88 -2.27
CA GLY A 199 0.56 26.91 -2.28
C GLY A 199 -0.74 26.62 -3.02
N GLY A 200 -1.74 26.11 -2.31
CA GLY A 200 -3.12 26.53 -2.55
C GLY A 200 -3.85 25.95 -3.74
N GLY A 201 -3.44 24.81 -4.25
CA GLY A 201 -4.33 23.97 -5.05
C GLY A 201 -5.06 23.00 -4.15
N ARG A 202 -6.28 23.34 -3.72
CA ARG A 202 -7.23 22.33 -3.26
C ARG A 202 -7.25 21.24 -4.29
N SER A 203 -7.05 19.98 -3.87
CA SER A 203 -7.38 18.82 -4.69
C SER A 203 -8.70 19.12 -5.38
N PRO A 204 -8.86 18.81 -6.68
CA PRO A 204 -10.12 19.08 -7.35
C PRO A 204 -11.24 18.53 -6.48
N GLU A 205 -12.07 19.43 -5.97
CA GLU A 205 -13.18 19.11 -5.09
C GLU A 205 -13.93 17.96 -5.73
N TYR A 206 -14.08 16.90 -4.99
CA TYR A 206 -15.09 15.89 -5.24
C TYR A 206 -16.42 16.62 -5.08
N SER A 207 -16.84 17.35 -6.10
CA SER A 207 -18.18 17.90 -6.21
C SER A 207 -19.08 16.68 -6.23
N ALA A 208 -19.66 16.37 -5.08
CA ALA A 208 -20.79 15.46 -5.00
C ALA A 208 -21.82 15.99 -6.00
N GLY A 209 -21.92 15.30 -7.13
CA GLY A 209 -22.87 15.67 -8.16
C GLY A 209 -24.23 15.81 -7.53
N SER A 210 -24.75 17.04 -7.57
CA SER A 210 -26.12 17.36 -7.29
C SER A 210 -26.98 16.37 -8.09
N THR A 211 -27.68 15.50 -7.40
CA THR A 211 -28.74 14.68 -7.95
C THR A 211 -29.91 15.60 -8.28
N ALA A 212 -29.82 16.24 -9.43
CA ALA A 212 -31.01 16.77 -10.08
C ALA A 212 -31.86 15.57 -10.51
N ARG A 213 -33.00 15.38 -9.84
CA ARG A 213 -34.07 14.48 -10.27
C ARG A 213 -34.47 14.87 -11.67
N PRO A 214 -34.58 13.97 -12.63
CA PRO A 214 -35.26 14.26 -13.87
C PRO A 214 -36.75 14.48 -13.58
N GLU A 215 -37.26 15.65 -13.98
CA GLU A 215 -38.69 15.94 -13.96
C GLU A 215 -39.41 14.99 -14.94
N ASP A 216 -40.45 14.34 -14.47
CA ASP A 216 -41.34 13.53 -15.28
C ASP A 216 -42.05 14.41 -16.36
N PRO A 217 -42.17 13.96 -17.61
CA PRO A 217 -42.90 14.68 -18.61
C PRO A 217 -44.42 14.66 -18.29
N PRO A 218 -45.18 15.75 -18.58
CA PRO A 218 -46.60 15.79 -18.31
C PRO A 218 -47.36 14.86 -19.31
N PHE A 219 -48.18 14.01 -18.73
CA PHE A 219 -49.16 13.28 -19.51
C PHE A 219 -50.22 14.25 -20.12
N GLY A 220 -50.38 14.18 -21.43
CA GLY A 220 -51.44 14.75 -22.23
C GLY A 220 -51.84 13.77 -23.29
#